data_ec1f7088f319e97f2c7b39601a9d9d5d
#
_entry.id   ec1f7088f319e97f2c7b39601a9d9d5d
#
_cell.length_a   1.000
_cell.length_b   1.000
_cell.length_c   1.000
_cell.angle_alpha   90.00
_cell.angle_beta   90.00
_cell.angle_gamma   90.00
#
_symmetry.space_group_name_H-M   'P 1'
#
loop_
_entity.id
_entity.type
_entity.pdbx_description
1 polymer ?
#
loop_
_entity_poly.entity_id
_entity_poly.type
_entity_poly.pdbx_seq_one_letter_code
_entity_poly.pdbx_strand_id
1 'polypeptide(L)'
;MAIEQEIQQPKFKTEHQRALVNLLFTYGWSIERIKQLVTCEGITHQQYNILRILRGSHPQPLSTLQIRERMLDKMSDTSRIVDRLVVKGLAKKTLSKKDRRLVDVTITEKGKKLLEKLDSRQPEMDNIFGNLSAHEAAQLNTLLNKIREVE
;
A
#
# COMPACT_ATOMS: atom_id res chain seq x y z
N MET A 1 -13.78 11.54 -16.10
CA MET A 1 -14.26 10.96 -17.39
C MET A 1 -14.81 9.57 -17.13
N ALA A 2 -15.71 9.09 -17.99
CA ALA A 2 -16.18 7.70 -17.90
C ALA A 2 -15.10 6.75 -18.41
N ILE A 3 -15.05 5.53 -17.88
CA ILE A 3 -13.99 4.55 -18.21
C ILE A 3 -13.90 4.25 -19.70
N GLU A 4 -15.04 4.30 -20.40
CA GLU A 4 -15.13 4.10 -21.85
C GLU A 4 -14.29 5.12 -22.63
N GLN A 5 -14.23 6.34 -22.15
CA GLN A 5 -13.45 7.44 -22.76
C GLN A 5 -11.97 7.31 -22.42
N GLU A 6 -11.66 6.96 -21.15
CA GLU A 6 -10.28 6.81 -20.67
C GLU A 6 -9.49 5.75 -21.43
N ILE A 7 -10.12 4.59 -21.73
CA ILE A 7 -9.46 3.46 -22.42
C ILE A 7 -9.88 3.31 -23.89
N GLN A 8 -10.67 4.26 -24.42
CA GLN A 8 -11.16 4.25 -25.80
C GLN A 8 -11.92 2.95 -26.15
N GLN A 9 -12.64 2.39 -25.21
CA GLN A 9 -13.49 1.20 -25.39
C GLN A 9 -14.96 1.58 -25.26
N PRO A 10 -15.72 1.69 -26.36
CA PRO A 10 -17.04 2.31 -26.33
C PRO A 10 -18.12 1.45 -25.66
N LYS A 11 -17.91 0.14 -25.54
CA LYS A 11 -18.92 -0.79 -25.00
C LYS A 11 -18.29 -1.92 -24.19
N PHE A 12 -18.99 -2.32 -23.13
CA PHE A 12 -18.72 -3.53 -22.35
C PHE A 12 -19.87 -4.53 -22.55
N LYS A 13 -19.54 -5.83 -22.50
CA LYS A 13 -20.56 -6.89 -22.63
C LYS A 13 -21.46 -6.97 -21.40
N THR A 14 -20.91 -6.69 -20.21
CA THR A 14 -21.63 -6.73 -18.94
C THR A 14 -21.12 -5.63 -18.01
N GLU A 15 -21.95 -5.23 -17.04
CA GLU A 15 -21.53 -4.32 -15.95
C GLU A 15 -20.43 -4.93 -15.08
N HIS A 16 -20.37 -6.26 -14.94
CA HIS A 16 -19.28 -6.93 -14.22
C HIS A 16 -17.94 -6.73 -14.92
N GLN A 17 -17.91 -6.89 -16.25
CA GLN A 17 -16.69 -6.61 -17.03
C GLN A 17 -16.29 -5.14 -16.90
N ARG A 18 -17.24 -4.22 -17.01
CA ARG A 18 -17.01 -2.78 -16.85
C ARG A 18 -16.45 -2.44 -15.48
N ALA A 19 -17.03 -3.00 -14.41
CA ALA A 19 -16.58 -2.80 -13.04
C ALA A 19 -15.16 -3.30 -12.83
N LEU A 20 -14.81 -4.48 -13.36
CA LEU A 20 -13.45 -5.03 -13.27
C LEU A 20 -12.44 -4.11 -13.95
N VAL A 21 -12.70 -3.68 -15.16
CA VAL A 21 -11.79 -2.80 -15.92
C VAL A 21 -11.65 -1.45 -15.22
N ASN A 22 -12.76 -0.88 -14.74
CA ASN A 22 -12.77 0.39 -14.02
C ASN A 22 -11.96 0.28 -12.70
N LEU A 23 -12.09 -0.82 -11.98
CA LEU A 23 -11.30 -1.08 -10.77
C LEU A 23 -9.79 -1.14 -11.06
N LEU A 24 -9.39 -1.88 -12.10
CA LEU A 24 -7.97 -2.00 -12.49
C LEU A 24 -7.38 -0.66 -12.94
N PHE A 25 -8.13 0.09 -13.72
CA PHE A 25 -7.73 1.43 -14.14
C PHE A 25 -7.58 2.38 -12.95
N THR A 26 -8.58 2.40 -12.06
CA THR A 26 -8.58 3.24 -10.87
C THR A 26 -7.46 2.87 -9.90
N TYR A 27 -7.12 1.58 -9.79
CA TYR A 27 -5.96 1.12 -9.02
C TYR A 27 -4.66 1.73 -9.55
N GLY A 28 -4.40 1.63 -10.85
CA GLY A 28 -3.20 2.22 -11.46
C GLY A 28 -3.15 3.74 -11.27
N TRP A 29 -4.26 4.41 -11.48
CA TRP A 29 -4.42 5.85 -11.26
C TRP A 29 -4.15 6.25 -9.80
N SER A 30 -4.63 5.48 -8.83
CA SER A 30 -4.41 5.74 -7.39
C SER A 30 -2.96 5.53 -6.98
N ILE A 31 -2.34 4.44 -7.45
CA ILE A 31 -0.93 4.12 -7.18
C ILE A 31 -0.01 5.22 -7.72
N GLU A 32 -0.28 5.75 -8.89
CA GLU A 32 0.54 6.83 -9.45
C GLU A 32 0.50 8.09 -8.58
N ARG A 33 -0.66 8.45 -8.03
CA ARG A 33 -0.78 9.58 -7.10
C ARG A 33 -0.06 9.35 -5.78
N ILE A 34 -0.17 8.13 -5.23
CA ILE A 34 0.57 7.76 -4.02
C ILE A 34 2.08 7.83 -4.28
N LYS A 35 2.55 7.34 -5.43
CA LYS A 35 3.97 7.45 -5.82
C LYS A 35 4.44 8.90 -5.82
N GLN A 36 3.68 9.80 -6.43
CA GLN A 36 4.02 11.24 -6.46
C GLN A 36 4.18 11.82 -5.04
N LEU A 37 3.34 11.39 -4.10
CA LEU A 37 3.41 11.87 -2.72
C LEU A 37 4.62 11.32 -1.96
N VAL A 38 5.04 10.08 -2.19
CA VAL A 38 6.12 9.46 -1.40
C VAL A 38 7.50 9.58 -2.06
N THR A 39 7.58 9.77 -3.37
CA THR A 39 8.84 9.87 -4.11
C THR A 39 9.70 11.07 -3.66
N CYS A 40 9.08 12.15 -3.21
CA CYS A 40 9.81 13.31 -2.66
C CYS A 40 10.65 12.97 -1.42
N GLU A 41 10.30 11.91 -0.69
CA GLU A 41 11.07 11.39 0.44
C GLU A 41 12.04 10.26 0.03
N GLY A 42 12.22 10.02 -1.26
CA GLY A 42 13.18 9.04 -1.80
C GLY A 42 12.78 7.58 -1.59
N ILE A 43 11.51 7.29 -1.40
CA ILE A 43 10.99 5.92 -1.23
C ILE A 43 9.93 5.55 -2.26
N THR A 44 9.75 4.26 -2.48
CA THR A 44 8.67 3.71 -3.31
C THR A 44 7.38 3.54 -2.48
N HIS A 45 6.25 3.38 -3.14
CA HIS A 45 4.98 3.11 -2.45
C HIS A 45 5.00 1.75 -1.71
N GLN A 46 5.73 0.73 -2.22
CA GLN A 46 5.91 -0.54 -1.52
C GLN A 46 6.77 -0.36 -0.25
N GLN A 47 7.84 0.42 -0.32
CA GLN A 47 8.66 0.78 0.83
C GLN A 47 7.84 1.54 1.88
N TYR A 48 7.02 2.49 1.45
CA TYR A 48 6.09 3.21 2.32
C TYR A 48 5.11 2.26 3.02
N ASN A 49 4.52 1.30 2.28
CA ASN A 49 3.63 0.30 2.85
C ASN A 49 4.32 -0.53 3.93
N ILE A 50 5.55 -1.03 3.68
CA ILE A 50 6.31 -1.79 4.67
C ILE A 50 6.63 -0.95 5.90
N LEU A 51 7.06 0.30 5.74
CA LEU A 51 7.34 1.17 6.88
C LEU A 51 6.11 1.39 7.75
N ARG A 52 4.93 1.57 7.17
CA ARG A 52 3.67 1.68 7.91
C ARG A 52 3.33 0.39 8.67
N ILE A 53 3.54 -0.77 8.04
CA ILE A 53 3.34 -2.08 8.67
C ILE A 53 4.27 -2.23 9.88
N LEU A 54 5.56 -1.90 9.73
CA LEU A 54 6.55 -1.97 10.80
C LEU A 54 6.26 -0.98 11.93
N ARG A 55 5.84 0.24 11.63
CA ARG A 55 5.43 1.22 12.64
C ARG A 55 4.21 0.74 13.43
N GLY A 56 3.24 0.16 12.76
CA GLY A 56 2.03 -0.37 13.39
C GLY A 56 2.25 -1.55 14.33
N SER A 57 3.35 -2.31 14.15
CA SER A 57 3.73 -3.40 15.04
C SER A 57 4.75 -3.01 16.11
N HIS A 58 5.37 -1.82 15.99
CA HIS A 58 6.39 -1.38 16.94
C HIS A 58 5.88 -1.36 18.39
N PRO A 59 6.65 -1.83 19.38
CA PRO A 59 8.04 -2.29 19.32
C PRO A 59 8.24 -3.76 18.89
N GLN A 60 7.18 -4.49 18.59
CA GLN A 60 7.28 -5.89 18.21
C GLN A 60 7.87 -6.04 16.80
N PRO A 61 8.94 -6.85 16.64
CA PRO A 61 9.47 -7.13 15.31
C PRO A 61 8.53 -8.01 14.50
N LEU A 62 8.66 -7.94 13.19
CA LEU A 62 7.96 -8.81 12.25
C LEU A 62 8.97 -9.61 11.41
N SER A 63 8.64 -10.87 11.12
CA SER A 63 9.35 -11.64 10.11
C SER A 63 9.00 -11.13 8.70
N THR A 64 9.83 -11.45 7.72
CA THR A 64 9.56 -11.11 6.31
C THR A 64 8.23 -11.72 5.83
N LEU A 65 7.87 -12.93 6.29
CA LEU A 65 6.59 -13.57 5.99
C LEU A 65 5.42 -12.76 6.57
N GLN A 66 5.49 -12.38 7.83
CA GLN A 66 4.46 -11.57 8.49
C GLN A 66 4.28 -10.19 7.81
N ILE A 67 5.36 -9.59 7.33
CA ILE A 67 5.29 -8.35 6.55
C ILE A 67 4.54 -8.61 5.23
N ARG A 68 4.92 -9.68 4.50
CA ARG A 68 4.28 -10.05 3.23
C ARG A 68 2.77 -10.28 3.38
N GLU A 69 2.35 -10.95 4.44
CA GLU A 69 0.94 -11.20 4.74
C GLU A 69 0.13 -9.92 4.94
N ARG A 70 0.76 -8.84 5.39
CA ARG A 70 0.15 -7.53 5.66
C ARG A 70 0.26 -6.53 4.50
N MET A 71 1.09 -6.83 3.50
CA MET A 71 1.26 -5.94 2.35
C MET A 71 0.00 -5.84 1.49
N LEU A 72 -0.25 -4.64 0.97
CA LEU A 72 -1.31 -4.41 -0.02
C LEU A 72 -1.02 -5.14 -1.33
N ASP A 73 0.23 -5.11 -1.79
CA ASP A 73 0.68 -5.85 -2.97
C ASP A 73 1.31 -7.18 -2.56
N LYS A 74 0.52 -8.26 -2.65
CA LYS A 74 0.95 -9.63 -2.31
C LYS A 74 2.00 -10.21 -3.26
N MET A 75 2.15 -9.63 -4.45
CA MET A 75 3.10 -10.08 -5.48
C MET A 75 4.47 -9.41 -5.34
N SER A 76 4.64 -8.44 -4.46
CA SER A 76 5.92 -7.77 -4.22
C SER A 76 6.96 -8.73 -3.65
N ASP A 77 8.21 -8.57 -4.07
CA ASP A 77 9.37 -9.22 -3.45
C ASP A 77 9.71 -8.53 -2.12
N THR A 78 9.03 -8.96 -1.06
CA THR A 78 9.10 -8.36 0.27
C THR A 78 10.52 -8.38 0.82
N SER A 79 11.26 -9.48 0.68
CA SER A 79 12.64 -9.59 1.18
C SER A 79 13.55 -8.54 0.55
N ARG A 80 13.47 -8.39 -0.75
CA ARG A 80 14.28 -7.40 -1.50
C ARG A 80 13.92 -5.96 -1.13
N ILE A 81 12.64 -5.68 -0.90
CA ILE A 81 12.20 -4.35 -0.49
C ILE A 81 12.70 -4.04 0.93
N VAL A 82 12.62 -5.00 1.84
CA VAL A 82 13.18 -4.89 3.20
C VAL A 82 14.68 -4.62 3.16
N ASP A 83 15.45 -5.36 2.35
CA ASP A 83 16.90 -5.16 2.21
C ASP A 83 17.24 -3.74 1.75
N ARG A 84 16.47 -3.20 0.81
CA ARG A 84 16.62 -1.80 0.37
C ARG A 84 16.30 -0.79 1.46
N LEU A 85 15.29 -1.06 2.30
CA LEU A 85 14.98 -0.23 3.46
C LEU A 85 16.11 -0.25 4.49
N VAL A 86 16.74 -1.41 4.70
CA VAL A 86 17.90 -1.54 5.58
C VAL A 86 19.10 -0.74 5.05
N VAL A 87 19.38 -0.83 3.75
CA VAL A 87 20.44 -0.03 3.10
C VAL A 87 20.19 1.48 3.27
N LYS A 88 18.94 1.91 3.21
CA LYS A 88 18.56 3.32 3.45
C LYS A 88 18.58 3.72 4.93
N GLY A 89 18.79 2.78 5.85
CA GLY A 89 18.76 3.01 7.29
C GLY A 89 17.35 3.24 7.85
N LEU A 90 16.31 2.87 7.12
CA LEU A 90 14.89 3.07 7.49
C LEU A 90 14.31 1.88 8.25
N ALA A 91 14.90 0.71 8.07
CA ALA A 91 14.59 -0.52 8.81
C ALA A 91 15.86 -1.22 9.29
N LYS A 92 15.71 -2.12 10.23
CA LYS A 92 16.79 -2.93 10.81
C LYS A 92 16.40 -4.41 10.76
N LYS A 93 17.35 -5.25 10.34
CA LYS A 93 17.24 -6.72 10.39
C LYS A 93 18.13 -7.27 11.49
N THR A 94 17.60 -8.17 12.28
CA THR A 94 18.34 -8.93 13.29
C THR A 94 17.94 -10.40 13.22
N LEU A 95 18.82 -11.30 13.66
CA LEU A 95 18.42 -12.71 13.83
C LEU A 95 17.37 -12.81 14.94
N SER A 96 16.31 -13.58 14.69
CA SER A 96 15.28 -13.79 15.70
C SER A 96 15.86 -14.49 16.92
N LYS A 97 15.53 -13.99 18.11
CA LYS A 97 15.90 -14.64 19.38
C LYS A 97 15.13 -15.94 19.62
N LYS A 98 13.96 -16.07 19.00
CA LYS A 98 13.07 -17.24 19.14
C LYS A 98 13.45 -18.36 18.18
N ASP A 99 13.80 -18.03 16.94
CA ASP A 99 14.23 -18.99 15.92
C ASP A 99 15.31 -18.33 15.04
N ARG A 100 16.56 -18.80 15.17
CA ARG A 100 17.71 -18.28 14.42
C ARG A 100 17.62 -18.48 12.89
N ARG A 101 16.64 -19.23 12.41
CA ARG A 101 16.34 -19.37 10.97
C ARG A 101 15.54 -18.21 10.44
N LEU A 102 14.94 -17.40 11.32
CA LEU A 102 14.10 -16.27 10.99
C LEU A 102 14.84 -14.96 11.24
N VAL A 103 14.43 -13.94 10.50
CA VAL A 103 14.92 -12.58 10.63
C VAL A 103 13.80 -11.72 11.21
N ASP A 104 14.14 -10.98 12.25
CA ASP A 104 13.29 -9.96 12.85
C ASP A 104 13.56 -8.61 12.17
N VAL A 105 12.51 -7.95 11.71
CA VAL A 105 12.56 -6.64 11.06
C VAL A 105 11.83 -5.62 11.92
N THR A 106 12.48 -4.49 12.17
CA THR A 106 11.92 -3.36 12.93
C THR A 106 12.13 -2.06 12.17
N ILE A 107 11.29 -1.06 12.44
CA ILE A 107 11.50 0.30 11.93
C ILE A 107 12.57 1.01 12.77
N THR A 108 13.40 1.84 12.13
CA THR A 108 14.38 2.70 12.81
C THR A 108 13.77 4.05 13.18
N GLU A 109 14.46 4.83 14.03
CA GLU A 109 14.05 6.21 14.32
C GLU A 109 14.02 7.08 13.05
N LYS A 110 14.98 6.86 12.13
CA LYS A 110 14.97 7.52 10.81
C LYS A 110 13.72 7.17 10.01
N GLY A 111 13.31 5.90 10.01
CA GLY A 111 12.08 5.44 9.35
C GLY A 111 10.83 6.06 9.96
N LYS A 112 10.74 6.15 11.29
CA LYS A 112 9.64 6.81 12.00
C LYS A 112 9.53 8.28 11.62
N LYS A 113 10.66 9.03 11.67
CA LYS A 113 10.70 10.45 11.29
C LYS A 113 10.27 10.69 9.83
N LEU A 114 10.66 9.78 8.93
CA LEU A 114 10.21 9.85 7.54
C LEU A 114 8.69 9.68 7.44
N LEU A 115 8.11 8.72 8.17
CA LEU A 115 6.66 8.55 8.22
C LEU A 115 5.94 9.74 8.85
N GLU A 116 6.50 10.38 9.89
CA GLU A 116 5.93 11.59 10.48
C GLU A 116 5.81 12.73 9.46
N LYS A 117 6.83 12.90 8.60
CA LYS A 117 6.75 13.86 7.49
C LYS A 117 5.63 13.51 6.51
N LEU A 118 5.47 12.24 6.17
CA LEU A 118 4.40 11.78 5.28
C LEU A 118 3.03 11.87 5.93
N ASP A 119 2.93 11.68 7.26
CA ASP A 119 1.70 11.87 8.02
C ASP A 119 1.18 13.32 7.91
N SER A 120 2.07 14.32 7.82
CA SER A 120 1.69 15.72 7.60
C SER A 120 1.02 15.94 6.24
N ARG A 121 1.22 15.03 5.29
CA ARG A 121 0.60 15.03 3.97
C ARG A 121 -0.63 14.12 3.86
N GLN A 122 -1.12 13.58 5.00
CA GLN A 122 -2.31 12.74 5.02
C GLN A 122 -3.53 13.37 4.33
N PRO A 123 -3.80 14.69 4.48
CA PRO A 123 -4.88 15.33 3.75
C PRO A 123 -4.75 15.24 2.22
N GLU A 124 -3.53 15.25 1.68
CA GLU A 124 -3.31 15.06 0.24
C GLU A 124 -3.60 13.62 -0.19
N MET A 125 -3.25 12.63 0.65
CA MET A 125 -3.59 11.23 0.41
C MET A 125 -5.10 10.99 0.46
N ASP A 126 -5.78 11.54 1.44
CA ASP A 126 -7.24 11.44 1.58
C ASP A 126 -7.95 12.08 0.39
N ASN A 127 -7.40 13.18 -0.12
CA ASN A 127 -7.94 13.89 -1.28
C ASN A 127 -7.79 13.12 -2.61
N ILE A 128 -7.04 12.02 -2.67
CA ILE A 128 -7.02 11.13 -3.85
C ILE A 128 -8.45 10.66 -4.18
N PHE A 129 -9.27 10.42 -3.16
CA PHE A 129 -10.69 10.08 -3.28
C PHE A 129 -11.61 11.23 -2.84
N GLY A 130 -11.12 12.46 -2.83
CA GLY A 130 -11.83 13.64 -2.35
C GLY A 130 -13.10 14.02 -3.11
N ASN A 131 -13.31 13.44 -4.29
CA ASN A 131 -14.56 13.58 -5.04
C ASN A 131 -15.71 12.73 -4.48
N LEU A 132 -15.43 11.81 -3.55
CA LEU A 132 -16.43 11.01 -2.87
C LEU A 132 -16.79 11.65 -1.52
N SER A 133 -18.08 11.74 -1.24
CA SER A 133 -18.55 11.99 0.12
C SER A 133 -18.17 10.82 1.04
N ALA A 134 -18.18 11.05 2.35
CA ALA A 134 -17.92 9.99 3.33
C ALA A 134 -18.86 8.78 3.17
N HIS A 135 -20.12 9.05 2.82
CA HIS A 135 -21.13 8.00 2.58
C HIS A 135 -20.77 7.16 1.33
N GLU A 136 -20.43 7.80 0.21
CA GLU A 136 -20.02 7.11 -1.02
C GLU A 136 -18.73 6.31 -0.83
N ALA A 137 -17.76 6.84 -0.08
CA ALA A 137 -16.55 6.09 0.28
C ALA A 137 -16.87 4.85 1.11
N ALA A 138 -17.81 4.94 2.07
CA ALA A 138 -18.28 3.80 2.86
C ALA A 138 -18.99 2.74 1.98
N GLN A 139 -19.82 3.17 1.04
CA GLN A 139 -20.47 2.27 0.07
C GLN A 139 -19.44 1.56 -0.80
N LEU A 140 -18.45 2.29 -1.32
CA LEU A 140 -17.35 1.70 -2.10
C LEU A 140 -16.59 0.65 -1.29
N ASN A 141 -16.24 0.92 -0.02
CA ASN A 141 -15.59 -0.06 0.85
C ASN A 141 -16.43 -1.34 1.00
N THR A 142 -17.74 -1.21 1.19
CA THR A 142 -18.66 -2.35 1.29
C THR A 142 -18.65 -3.18 0.02
N LEU A 143 -18.75 -2.54 -1.16
CA LEU A 143 -18.74 -3.23 -2.45
C LEU A 143 -17.39 -3.92 -2.73
N LEU A 144 -16.28 -3.26 -2.43
CA LEU A 144 -14.93 -3.84 -2.57
C LEU A 144 -14.73 -5.05 -1.65
N ASN A 145 -15.26 -5.03 -0.43
CA ASN A 145 -15.21 -6.19 0.47
C ASN A 145 -16.04 -7.34 -0.11
N LYS A 146 -17.27 -7.07 -0.55
CA LYS A 146 -18.16 -8.07 -1.15
C LYS A 146 -17.55 -8.77 -2.37
N ILE A 147 -16.79 -8.07 -3.21
CA ILE A 147 -16.09 -8.67 -4.36
C ILE A 147 -15.09 -9.76 -3.93
N ARG A 148 -14.51 -9.64 -2.74
CA ARG A 148 -13.49 -10.57 -2.21
C ARG A 148 -14.04 -11.66 -1.30
N GLU A 149 -15.34 -11.65 -1.02
CA GLU A 149 -16.01 -12.76 -0.33
C GLU A 149 -16.07 -13.95 -1.31
N VAL A 150 -15.28 -14.98 -1.01
CA VAL A 150 -15.31 -16.26 -1.73
C VAL A 150 -16.20 -17.19 -0.91
N GLU A 151 -17.20 -17.80 -1.54
CA GLU A 151 -18.02 -18.87 -0.95
C GLU A 151 -17.19 -20.11 -0.65
#